data_f30d41253cf0eda92108d025e01e07df
#
_entry.id   f30d41253cf0eda92108d025e01e07df
#
_cell.length_a   1.000
_cell.length_b   1.000
_cell.length_c   1.000
_cell.angle_alpha   90.00
_cell.angle_beta   90.00
_cell.angle_gamma   90.00
#
_symmetry.space_group_name_H-M   'P 1'
#
loop_
_entity.id
_entity.type
_entity.pdbx_description
1 polymer ?
#
loop_
_entity_poly.entity_id
_entity_poly.type
_entity_poly.pdbx_seq_one_letter_code
_entity_poly.pdbx_strand_id
1 'polypeptide(L)'
;MKKQNTRLIVRGGGDLASGVIHRLYRSGYHVLILEGRKPSAIRRRVAFCEAVYDGEAAVEGVVSQLISDMASCEEVWKAGKIPIMTDESGEAIKKMKPDAVIDAILAKKNLGTTKDMAPLTIGLGPGFEAGKDVDYVVETQRGHNLGRIITKGPAAPNTGIPGIIAGYGKERVIHSPAAGVIHNLSQIADLVEKDQVIAMVGETPVYASLTGVLRGIIKEGYEVPEGMKIADID
;
A
#
# COMPACT_ATOMS: atom_id res chain seq x y z
N MET A 1 17.05 -16.35 -18.37
CA MET A 1 17.30 -16.20 -16.93
C MET A 1 16.24 -16.97 -16.16
N LYS A 2 16.59 -17.80 -15.17
CA LYS A 2 15.60 -18.44 -14.29
C LYS A 2 15.02 -17.37 -13.37
N LYS A 3 13.71 -17.10 -13.46
CA LYS A 3 13.00 -16.08 -12.67
C LYS A 3 13.23 -16.18 -11.17
N GLN A 4 13.45 -17.40 -10.66
CA GLN A 4 13.77 -17.70 -9.25
C GLN A 4 15.07 -17.10 -8.71
N ASN A 5 15.96 -16.56 -9.57
CA ASN A 5 17.17 -15.85 -9.12
C ASN A 5 17.04 -14.34 -9.25
N THR A 6 15.90 -13.83 -9.75
CA THR A 6 15.67 -12.39 -9.91
C THR A 6 15.07 -11.83 -8.63
N ARG A 7 15.79 -10.90 -8.00
CA ARG A 7 15.43 -10.25 -6.75
C ARG A 7 14.82 -8.89 -7.01
N LEU A 8 13.63 -8.67 -6.53
CA LEU A 8 12.90 -7.43 -6.66
C LEU A 8 12.66 -6.81 -5.29
N ILE A 9 12.78 -5.50 -5.19
CA ILE A 9 12.35 -4.75 -4.01
C ILE A 9 11.12 -3.94 -4.40
N VAL A 10 10.06 -4.07 -3.59
CA VAL A 10 8.87 -3.22 -3.68
C VAL A 10 8.82 -2.32 -2.46
N ARG A 11 8.81 -1.02 -2.67
CA ARG A 11 8.63 -0.02 -1.63
C ARG A 11 7.13 0.22 -1.44
N GLY A 12 6.63 -0.06 -0.24
CA GLY A 12 5.21 -0.04 0.12
C GLY A 12 4.55 -1.41 0.02
N GLY A 13 3.67 -1.73 0.98
CA GLY A 13 2.90 -2.97 1.08
C GLY A 13 1.39 -2.75 1.27
N GLY A 14 0.88 -1.54 0.96
CA GLY A 14 -0.55 -1.23 0.99
C GLY A 14 -1.37 -2.01 -0.04
N ASP A 15 -2.68 -1.78 -0.13
CA ASP A 15 -3.63 -2.54 -0.97
C ASP A 15 -3.23 -2.60 -2.45
N LEU A 16 -2.89 -1.47 -3.07
CA LEU A 16 -2.47 -1.45 -4.48
C LEU A 16 -1.09 -2.11 -4.67
N ALA A 17 -0.15 -1.84 -3.77
CA ALA A 17 1.16 -2.49 -3.78
C ALA A 17 1.02 -4.00 -3.66
N SER A 18 0.12 -4.48 -2.81
CA SER A 18 -0.12 -5.91 -2.60
C SER A 18 -0.58 -6.63 -3.87
N GLY A 19 -1.41 -5.98 -4.71
CA GLY A 19 -1.79 -6.52 -6.00
C GLY A 19 -0.57 -6.72 -6.93
N VAL A 20 0.34 -5.76 -6.97
CA VAL A 20 1.59 -5.84 -7.75
C VAL A 20 2.51 -6.93 -7.17
N ILE A 21 2.73 -6.92 -5.86
CA ILE A 21 3.57 -7.89 -5.15
C ILE A 21 3.06 -9.32 -5.37
N HIS A 22 1.76 -9.53 -5.19
CA HIS A 22 1.10 -10.82 -5.44
C HIS A 22 1.37 -11.30 -6.87
N ARG A 23 1.21 -10.43 -7.86
CA ARG A 23 1.47 -10.78 -9.28
C ARG A 23 2.94 -11.12 -9.53
N LEU A 24 3.88 -10.36 -8.98
CA LEU A 24 5.31 -10.62 -9.11
C LEU A 24 5.69 -11.96 -8.45
N TYR A 25 5.22 -12.22 -7.24
CA TYR A 25 5.43 -13.49 -6.55
C TYR A 25 4.87 -14.68 -7.35
N ARG A 26 3.62 -14.59 -7.82
CA ARG A 26 2.99 -15.64 -8.66
C ARG A 26 3.71 -15.82 -10.00
N SER A 27 4.46 -14.85 -10.46
CA SER A 27 5.31 -14.94 -11.64
C SER A 27 6.67 -15.58 -11.36
N GLY A 28 6.98 -15.96 -10.11
CA GLY A 28 8.18 -16.68 -9.71
C GLY A 28 9.39 -15.78 -9.39
N TYR A 29 9.16 -14.50 -9.09
CA TYR A 29 10.22 -13.60 -8.62
C TYR A 29 10.40 -13.69 -7.10
N HIS A 30 11.63 -13.47 -6.64
CA HIS A 30 11.93 -13.25 -5.22
C HIS A 30 11.66 -11.77 -4.89
N VAL A 31 10.62 -11.51 -4.13
CA VAL A 31 10.21 -10.15 -3.75
C VAL A 31 10.55 -9.89 -2.29
N LEU A 32 11.17 -8.73 -1.99
CA LEU A 32 11.27 -8.16 -0.65
C LEU A 32 10.41 -6.90 -0.61
N ILE A 33 9.58 -6.76 0.43
CA ILE A 33 8.78 -5.56 0.66
C ILE A 33 9.50 -4.67 1.68
N LEU A 34 9.65 -3.38 1.37
CA LEU A 34 10.09 -2.36 2.32
C LEU A 34 8.91 -1.48 2.70
N GLU A 35 8.66 -1.36 4.00
CA GLU A 35 7.50 -0.64 4.51
C GLU A 35 7.90 0.31 5.66
N GLY A 36 7.03 1.25 5.98
CA GLY A 36 7.16 2.10 7.16
C GLY A 36 6.86 1.34 8.45
N ARG A 37 7.34 1.87 9.59
CA ARG A 37 7.11 1.26 10.91
C ARG A 37 5.64 1.31 11.35
N LYS A 38 4.86 2.26 10.84
CA LYS A 38 3.43 2.43 11.14
C LYS A 38 2.64 2.53 9.83
N PRO A 39 2.40 1.40 9.13
CA PRO A 39 1.57 1.40 7.93
C PRO A 39 0.17 1.94 8.21
N SER A 40 -0.34 2.77 7.29
CA SER A 40 -1.64 3.43 7.41
C SER A 40 -2.68 2.90 6.42
N ALA A 41 -2.54 1.66 5.97
CA ALA A 41 -3.50 1.04 5.07
C ALA A 41 -4.86 0.89 5.76
N ILE A 42 -5.93 1.37 5.12
CA ILE A 42 -7.30 1.19 5.64
C ILE A 42 -7.91 -0.13 5.14
N ARG A 43 -7.53 -0.62 3.94
CA ARG A 43 -8.00 -1.90 3.38
C ARG A 43 -7.10 -3.04 3.82
N ARG A 44 -6.98 -3.19 5.12
CA ARG A 44 -6.00 -4.06 5.80
C ARG A 44 -6.09 -5.52 5.38
N ARG A 45 -7.30 -6.06 5.12
CA ARG A 45 -7.49 -7.47 4.71
C ARG A 45 -6.88 -7.82 3.35
N VAL A 46 -6.46 -6.83 2.56
CA VAL A 46 -5.81 -7.02 1.25
C VAL A 46 -4.48 -6.29 1.16
N ALA A 47 -3.82 -6.07 2.30
CA ALA A 47 -2.57 -5.33 2.40
C ALA A 47 -1.49 -6.16 3.12
N PHE A 48 -0.38 -6.43 2.43
CA PHE A 48 0.75 -7.16 3.01
C PHE A 48 1.45 -6.38 4.14
N CYS A 49 1.30 -5.05 4.17
CA CYS A 49 1.88 -4.22 5.23
C CYS A 49 1.33 -4.53 6.63
N GLU A 50 0.19 -5.21 6.76
CA GLU A 50 -0.31 -5.66 8.06
C GLU A 50 0.67 -6.59 8.78
N ALA A 51 1.52 -7.31 8.05
CA ALA A 51 2.57 -8.12 8.64
C ALA A 51 3.55 -7.32 9.52
N VAL A 52 3.69 -6.01 9.31
CA VAL A 52 4.50 -5.14 10.18
C VAL A 52 3.95 -5.11 11.62
N TYR A 53 2.64 -5.25 11.77
CA TYR A 53 1.99 -5.27 13.08
C TYR A 53 1.82 -6.68 13.66
N ASP A 54 1.45 -7.63 12.79
CA ASP A 54 0.93 -8.93 13.21
C ASP A 54 1.98 -10.06 12.99
N GLY A 55 3.18 -9.72 12.46
CA GLY A 55 4.24 -10.66 12.11
C GLY A 55 4.05 -11.31 10.75
N GLU A 56 2.81 -11.64 10.39
CA GLU A 56 2.42 -12.19 9.08
C GLU A 56 1.12 -11.57 8.58
N ALA A 57 0.96 -11.49 7.26
CA ALA A 57 -0.29 -11.12 6.62
C ALA A 57 -0.50 -11.96 5.36
N ALA A 58 -1.75 -12.39 5.14
CA ALA A 58 -2.12 -13.19 3.99
C ALA A 58 -3.06 -12.44 3.05
N VAL A 59 -2.74 -12.44 1.76
CA VAL A 59 -3.59 -11.89 0.70
C VAL A 59 -3.75 -12.95 -0.39
N GLU A 60 -4.98 -13.40 -0.61
CA GLU A 60 -5.33 -14.41 -1.63
C GLU A 60 -4.41 -15.66 -1.61
N GLY A 61 -4.13 -16.18 -0.41
CA GLY A 61 -3.33 -17.39 -0.21
C GLY A 61 -1.81 -17.18 -0.31
N VAL A 62 -1.34 -15.96 -0.53
CA VAL A 62 0.07 -15.61 -0.45
C VAL A 62 0.33 -14.94 0.91
N VAL A 63 1.40 -15.32 1.59
CA VAL A 63 1.75 -14.84 2.93
C VAL A 63 2.96 -13.93 2.85
N SER A 64 2.88 -12.74 3.45
CA SER A 64 4.05 -11.93 3.80
C SER A 64 4.46 -12.19 5.25
N GLN A 65 5.76 -12.20 5.53
CA GLN A 65 6.32 -12.43 6.84
C GLN A 65 7.31 -11.31 7.21
N LEU A 66 7.11 -10.72 8.39
CA LEU A 66 8.01 -9.70 8.91
C LEU A 66 9.37 -10.32 9.24
N ILE A 67 10.42 -9.65 8.78
CA ILE A 67 11.82 -9.96 9.11
C ILE A 67 12.50 -8.74 9.71
N SER A 68 13.43 -8.98 10.62
CA SER A 68 14.28 -7.93 11.22
C SER A 68 15.62 -7.77 10.51
N ASP A 69 16.06 -8.79 9.76
CA ASP A 69 17.33 -8.81 9.05
C ASP A 69 17.15 -9.41 7.64
N MET A 70 17.81 -8.81 6.67
CA MET A 70 17.85 -9.28 5.28
C MET A 70 18.42 -10.69 5.12
N ALA A 71 19.27 -11.16 6.05
CA ALA A 71 19.78 -12.52 6.06
C ALA A 71 18.66 -13.58 6.07
N SER A 72 17.50 -13.24 6.65
CA SER A 72 16.33 -14.11 6.70
C SER A 72 15.56 -14.21 5.38
N CYS A 73 15.84 -13.37 4.38
CA CYS A 73 15.10 -13.38 3.10
C CYS A 73 15.12 -14.74 2.41
N GLU A 74 16.29 -15.40 2.35
CA GLU A 74 16.44 -16.68 1.66
C GLU A 74 15.62 -17.80 2.32
N GLU A 75 15.50 -17.79 3.64
CA GLU A 75 14.70 -18.76 4.40
C GLU A 75 13.19 -18.53 4.13
N VAL A 76 12.75 -17.27 4.18
CA VAL A 76 11.35 -16.89 3.94
C VAL A 76 10.93 -17.20 2.51
N TRP A 77 11.79 -16.93 1.51
CA TRP A 77 11.51 -17.31 0.11
C TRP A 77 11.43 -18.82 -0.07
N LYS A 78 12.33 -19.60 0.56
CA LYS A 78 12.30 -21.08 0.53
C LYS A 78 11.04 -21.64 1.18
N ALA A 79 10.52 -20.98 2.20
CA ALA A 79 9.25 -21.33 2.84
C ALA A 79 8.01 -20.94 1.98
N GLY A 80 8.22 -20.35 0.79
CA GLY A 80 7.13 -19.93 -0.09
C GLY A 80 6.38 -18.70 0.42
N LYS A 81 7.05 -17.83 1.19
CA LYS A 81 6.51 -16.58 1.70
C LYS A 81 7.25 -15.38 1.12
N ILE A 82 6.71 -14.19 1.34
CA ILE A 82 7.30 -12.91 0.92
C ILE A 82 7.86 -12.20 2.16
N PRO A 83 9.18 -11.96 2.26
CA PRO A 83 9.72 -11.16 3.35
C PRO A 83 9.25 -9.70 3.24
N ILE A 84 8.89 -9.11 4.38
CA ILE A 84 8.65 -7.69 4.55
C ILE A 84 9.51 -7.18 5.71
N MET A 85 10.13 -6.03 5.54
CA MET A 85 10.89 -5.39 6.60
C MET A 85 10.60 -3.90 6.69
N THR A 86 10.81 -3.33 7.88
CA THR A 86 10.69 -1.89 8.08
C THR A 86 11.98 -1.20 7.67
N ASP A 87 11.92 -0.50 6.53
CA ASP A 87 13.04 0.29 6.00
C ASP A 87 12.51 1.46 5.16
N GLU A 88 12.22 2.57 5.80
CA GLU A 88 11.74 3.79 5.15
C GLU A 88 12.82 4.45 4.29
N SER A 89 14.09 4.29 4.68
CA SER A 89 15.24 4.90 4.01
C SER A 89 15.67 4.19 2.74
N GLY A 90 15.33 2.89 2.59
CA GLY A 90 15.76 2.07 1.47
C GLY A 90 17.21 1.56 1.58
N GLU A 91 17.75 1.45 2.78
CA GLU A 91 19.12 0.92 2.98
C GLU A 91 19.26 -0.53 2.49
N ALA A 92 18.19 -1.31 2.56
CA ALA A 92 18.14 -2.66 2.01
C ALA A 92 18.40 -2.68 0.50
N ILE A 93 18.02 -1.65 -0.25
CA ILE A 93 18.27 -1.54 -1.70
C ILE A 93 19.77 -1.53 -1.97
N LYS A 94 20.52 -0.70 -1.24
CA LYS A 94 21.98 -0.59 -1.38
C LYS A 94 22.70 -1.90 -1.05
N LYS A 95 22.20 -2.61 -0.02
CA LYS A 95 22.80 -3.87 0.46
C LYS A 95 22.45 -5.05 -0.45
N MET A 96 21.19 -5.17 -0.88
CA MET A 96 20.73 -6.29 -1.71
C MET A 96 21.18 -6.16 -3.16
N LYS A 97 21.26 -4.93 -3.69
CA LYS A 97 21.47 -4.63 -5.11
C LYS A 97 20.49 -5.42 -5.99
N PRO A 98 19.17 -5.13 -5.88
CA PRO A 98 18.14 -5.89 -6.58
C PRO A 98 18.22 -5.68 -8.09
N ASP A 99 17.62 -6.59 -8.86
CA ASP A 99 17.47 -6.47 -10.31
C ASP A 99 16.47 -5.37 -10.70
N ALA A 100 15.47 -5.11 -9.82
CA ALA A 100 14.57 -3.98 -9.98
C ALA A 100 14.06 -3.45 -8.64
N VAL A 101 13.72 -2.14 -8.64
CA VAL A 101 12.99 -1.46 -7.57
C VAL A 101 11.66 -0.96 -8.12
N ILE A 102 10.58 -1.29 -7.42
CA ILE A 102 9.24 -0.80 -7.71
C ILE A 102 8.78 0.08 -6.55
N ASP A 103 8.56 1.37 -6.79
CA ASP A 103 7.94 2.23 -5.79
C ASP A 103 6.42 2.18 -5.92
N ALA A 104 5.79 1.58 -4.93
CA ALA A 104 4.35 1.39 -4.80
C ALA A 104 3.81 2.01 -3.50
N ILE A 105 4.53 2.98 -2.91
CA ILE A 105 4.10 3.70 -1.70
C ILE A 105 2.82 4.49 -1.98
N LEU A 106 2.65 5.01 -3.21
CA LEU A 106 1.50 5.81 -3.64
C LEU A 106 1.29 7.10 -2.83
N ALA A 107 2.38 7.69 -2.38
CA ALA A 107 2.40 8.95 -1.63
C ALA A 107 2.01 10.18 -2.47
N LYS A 108 1.76 9.99 -3.79
CA LYS A 108 1.43 11.06 -4.76
C LYS A 108 2.55 12.08 -4.94
N LYS A 109 3.70 11.81 -4.39
CA LYS A 109 4.98 12.51 -4.55
C LYS A 109 6.11 11.49 -4.42
N ASN A 110 7.23 11.74 -5.07
CA ASN A 110 8.41 10.89 -4.91
C ASN A 110 9.02 11.08 -3.51
N LEU A 111 9.18 9.99 -2.77
CA LEU A 111 9.81 9.94 -1.46
C LEU A 111 11.26 9.44 -1.53
N GLY A 112 11.98 9.84 -2.58
CA GLY A 112 13.42 9.60 -2.73
C GLY A 112 13.76 8.36 -3.56
N THR A 113 12.86 7.84 -4.38
CA THR A 113 13.19 6.80 -5.37
C THR A 113 13.87 7.44 -6.58
N THR A 114 15.02 6.90 -6.98
CA THR A 114 15.84 7.38 -8.08
C THR A 114 16.24 6.24 -9.02
N LYS A 115 16.57 6.56 -10.26
CA LYS A 115 16.92 5.59 -11.32
C LYS A 115 18.15 4.75 -11.02
N ASP A 116 19.06 5.24 -10.20
CA ASP A 116 20.31 4.57 -9.82
C ASP A 116 20.15 3.52 -8.72
N MET A 117 18.95 3.37 -8.18
CA MET A 117 18.67 2.38 -7.13
C MET A 117 18.75 0.93 -7.63
N ALA A 118 18.50 0.68 -8.92
CA ALA A 118 18.56 -0.64 -9.53
C ALA A 118 18.73 -0.53 -11.06
N PRO A 119 19.09 -1.64 -11.77
CA PRO A 119 19.09 -1.69 -13.23
C PRO A 119 17.76 -1.36 -13.90
N LEU A 120 16.65 -1.55 -13.16
CA LEU A 120 15.29 -1.20 -13.58
C LEU A 120 14.55 -0.56 -12.41
N THR A 121 13.96 0.61 -12.62
CA THR A 121 13.17 1.32 -11.64
C THR A 121 11.79 1.66 -12.18
N ILE A 122 10.75 1.39 -11.38
CA ILE A 122 9.33 1.61 -11.76
C ILE A 122 8.62 2.35 -10.64
N GLY A 123 7.97 3.48 -10.97
CA GLY A 123 7.08 4.19 -10.06
C GLY A 123 5.62 3.93 -10.37
N LEU A 124 4.78 3.76 -9.35
CA LEU A 124 3.34 3.61 -9.51
C LEU A 124 2.62 4.94 -9.26
N GLY A 125 1.88 5.40 -10.26
CA GLY A 125 1.01 6.57 -10.15
C GLY A 125 1.75 7.91 -10.17
N PRO A 126 1.06 8.98 -9.72
CA PRO A 126 1.59 10.33 -9.74
C PRO A 126 2.71 10.53 -8.71
N GLY A 127 3.61 11.44 -9.01
CA GLY A 127 4.76 11.79 -8.20
C GLY A 127 6.08 11.41 -8.83
N PHE A 128 6.07 10.63 -9.91
CA PHE A 128 7.24 10.23 -10.68
C PHE A 128 7.18 10.76 -12.11
N GLU A 129 8.35 11.01 -12.70
CA GLU A 129 8.54 11.31 -14.10
C GLU A 129 9.41 10.21 -14.75
N ALA A 130 8.82 9.47 -15.70
CA ALA A 130 9.53 8.41 -16.43
C ALA A 130 10.66 8.99 -17.26
N GLY A 131 11.83 8.35 -17.21
CA GLY A 131 13.06 8.80 -17.86
C GLY A 131 13.88 9.78 -17.02
N LYS A 132 13.33 10.33 -15.93
CA LYS A 132 14.01 11.26 -15.02
C LYS A 132 14.17 10.65 -13.62
N ASP A 133 13.07 10.43 -12.90
CA ASP A 133 13.09 9.89 -11.54
C ASP A 133 13.22 8.36 -11.53
N VAL A 134 12.53 7.71 -12.47
CA VAL A 134 12.47 6.26 -12.66
C VAL A 134 12.52 5.93 -14.15
N ASP A 135 12.78 4.67 -14.51
CA ASP A 135 12.79 4.26 -15.93
C ASP A 135 11.38 4.26 -16.51
N TYR A 136 10.41 3.74 -15.74
CA TYR A 136 9.00 3.66 -16.16
C TYR A 136 8.07 4.11 -15.05
N VAL A 137 6.92 4.65 -15.47
CA VAL A 137 5.80 4.92 -14.57
C VAL A 137 4.60 4.08 -15.01
N VAL A 138 3.86 3.54 -14.06
CA VAL A 138 2.60 2.83 -14.34
C VAL A 138 1.43 3.70 -13.91
N GLU A 139 0.50 3.96 -14.83
CA GLU A 139 -0.70 4.75 -14.55
C GLU A 139 -1.61 4.03 -13.55
N THR A 140 -2.02 4.74 -12.49
CA THR A 140 -2.91 4.22 -11.45
C THR A 140 -4.27 4.89 -11.40
N GLN A 141 -4.47 5.94 -12.19
CA GLN A 141 -5.78 6.58 -12.30
C GLN A 141 -6.79 5.63 -12.95
N ARG A 142 -7.96 5.47 -12.33
CA ARG A 142 -9.06 4.70 -12.91
C ARG A 142 -9.49 5.28 -14.25
N GLY A 143 -9.75 4.42 -15.22
CA GLY A 143 -10.18 4.78 -16.55
C GLY A 143 -9.42 4.04 -17.64
N HIS A 144 -9.48 4.53 -18.86
CA HIS A 144 -8.93 3.89 -20.07
C HIS A 144 -7.41 3.61 -19.99
N ASN A 145 -6.66 4.46 -19.28
CA ASN A 145 -5.21 4.36 -19.18
C ASN A 145 -4.71 3.60 -17.96
N LEU A 146 -5.59 3.07 -17.10
CA LEU A 146 -5.19 2.32 -15.91
C LEU A 146 -4.24 1.16 -16.28
N GLY A 147 -3.09 1.10 -15.61
CA GLY A 147 -2.06 0.08 -15.85
C GLY A 147 -1.18 0.35 -17.06
N ARG A 148 -1.37 1.46 -17.78
CA ARG A 148 -0.51 1.82 -18.92
C ARG A 148 0.89 2.10 -18.45
N ILE A 149 1.87 1.55 -19.19
CA ILE A 149 3.30 1.83 -18.99
C ILE A 149 3.64 3.14 -19.70
N ILE A 150 4.17 4.09 -18.94
CA ILE A 150 4.63 5.40 -19.40
C ILE A 150 6.15 5.35 -19.47
N THR A 151 6.70 5.62 -20.64
CA THR A 151 8.15 5.58 -20.91
C THR A 151 8.79 6.96 -20.88
N LYS A 152 7.97 8.02 -20.87
CA LYS A 152 8.42 9.42 -20.84
C LYS A 152 7.36 10.31 -20.22
N GLY A 153 7.75 11.10 -19.24
CA GLY A 153 6.85 12.02 -18.52
C GLY A 153 6.11 11.38 -17.34
N PRO A 154 5.21 12.13 -16.70
CA PRO A 154 4.50 11.69 -15.49
C PRO A 154 3.21 10.91 -15.81
N ALA A 155 2.68 10.20 -14.79
CA ALA A 155 1.31 9.73 -14.77
C ALA A 155 0.32 10.90 -14.63
N ALA A 156 -0.97 10.64 -14.82
CA ALA A 156 -2.02 11.62 -14.59
C ALA A 156 -1.95 12.17 -13.15
N PRO A 157 -2.12 13.49 -12.98
CA PRO A 157 -2.05 14.10 -11.65
C PRO A 157 -3.17 13.57 -10.74
N ASN A 158 -2.86 13.52 -9.44
CA ASN A 158 -3.87 13.16 -8.45
C ASN A 158 -4.99 14.23 -8.41
N THR A 159 -6.20 13.83 -8.67
CA THR A 159 -7.37 14.74 -8.64
C THR A 159 -7.88 14.98 -7.22
N GLY A 160 -7.49 14.16 -6.25
CA GLY A 160 -8.07 14.17 -4.90
C GLY A 160 -9.55 13.69 -4.86
N ILE A 161 -10.12 13.32 -6.00
CA ILE A 161 -11.52 12.89 -6.12
C ILE A 161 -11.55 11.36 -6.20
N PRO A 162 -12.18 10.67 -5.23
CA PRO A 162 -12.38 9.23 -5.30
C PRO A 162 -13.23 8.83 -6.52
N GLY A 163 -12.96 7.64 -7.05
CA GLY A 163 -13.80 7.10 -8.13
C GLY A 163 -15.26 6.97 -7.69
N ILE A 164 -16.19 7.33 -8.58
CA ILE A 164 -17.63 7.20 -8.34
C ILE A 164 -18.01 5.71 -8.41
N ILE A 165 -18.69 5.22 -7.37
CA ILE A 165 -19.27 3.86 -7.30
C ILE A 165 -20.72 4.02 -6.84
N ALA A 166 -21.67 3.45 -7.57
CA ALA A 166 -23.10 3.55 -7.29
C ALA A 166 -23.61 5.00 -7.10
N GLY A 167 -22.99 5.96 -7.79
CA GLY A 167 -23.33 7.38 -7.67
C GLY A 167 -22.61 8.14 -6.56
N TYR A 168 -21.89 7.48 -5.68
CA TYR A 168 -21.15 8.08 -4.56
C TYR A 168 -19.66 8.20 -4.86
N GLY A 169 -19.06 9.31 -4.52
CA GLY A 169 -17.64 9.62 -4.71
C GLY A 169 -16.94 9.97 -3.39
N LYS A 170 -16.94 11.25 -3.04
CA LYS A 170 -16.31 11.75 -1.82
C LYS A 170 -16.99 11.25 -0.55
N GLU A 171 -18.26 11.01 -0.62
CA GLU A 171 -19.11 10.54 0.49
C GLU A 171 -18.69 9.17 0.99
N ARG A 172 -18.03 8.37 0.15
CA ARG A 172 -17.53 7.04 0.50
C ARG A 172 -16.30 7.07 1.39
N VAL A 173 -15.63 8.20 1.50
CA VAL A 173 -14.36 8.35 2.22
C VAL A 173 -14.60 9.07 3.54
N ILE A 174 -14.18 8.44 4.62
CA ILE A 174 -14.30 8.98 5.97
C ILE A 174 -12.92 9.46 6.42
N HIS A 175 -12.88 10.71 6.87
CA HIS A 175 -11.69 11.35 7.43
C HIS A 175 -11.85 11.50 8.93
N SER A 176 -10.72 11.49 9.64
CA SER A 176 -10.71 11.71 11.08
C SER A 176 -11.22 13.11 11.43
N PRO A 177 -12.23 13.23 12.31
CA PRO A 177 -12.75 14.52 12.74
C PRO A 177 -11.86 15.24 13.75
N ALA A 178 -10.87 14.55 14.33
CA ALA A 178 -9.95 15.07 15.33
C ALA A 178 -8.60 14.35 15.25
N ALA A 179 -7.57 14.91 15.89
CA ALA A 179 -6.32 14.21 16.16
C ALA A 179 -6.47 13.36 17.43
N GLY A 180 -5.91 12.14 17.41
CA GLY A 180 -5.94 11.25 18.58
C GLY A 180 -5.76 9.79 18.20
N VAL A 181 -5.93 8.92 19.20
CA VAL A 181 -5.89 7.46 19.00
C VAL A 181 -7.27 6.96 18.60
N ILE A 182 -7.35 6.17 17.53
CA ILE A 182 -8.61 5.61 17.06
C ILE A 182 -8.97 4.33 17.82
N HIS A 183 -10.26 4.22 18.15
CA HIS A 183 -10.93 3.07 18.72
C HIS A 183 -12.04 2.60 17.78
N ASN A 184 -11.89 1.43 17.17
CA ASN A 184 -12.84 0.90 16.19
C ASN A 184 -14.02 0.20 16.87
N LEU A 185 -15.24 0.63 16.56
CA LEU A 185 -16.49 -0.01 17.03
C LEU A 185 -17.10 -0.93 15.97
N SER A 186 -16.67 -0.77 14.71
CA SER A 186 -17.04 -1.63 13.58
C SER A 186 -15.80 -2.23 12.93
N GLN A 187 -15.98 -3.33 12.19
CA GLN A 187 -14.91 -4.06 11.52
C GLN A 187 -15.08 -4.04 10.01
N ILE A 188 -13.98 -4.30 9.28
CA ILE A 188 -14.03 -4.48 7.82
C ILE A 188 -14.99 -5.61 7.47
N ALA A 189 -15.88 -5.37 6.53
CA ALA A 189 -16.98 -6.17 6.03
C ALA A 189 -18.29 -6.06 6.84
N ASP A 190 -18.34 -5.26 7.91
CA ASP A 190 -19.61 -4.97 8.57
C ASP A 190 -20.51 -4.14 7.64
N LEU A 191 -21.81 -4.44 7.67
CA LEU A 191 -22.83 -3.56 7.13
C LEU A 191 -23.09 -2.46 8.15
N VAL A 192 -22.92 -1.22 7.75
CA VAL A 192 -23.14 -0.03 8.60
C VAL A 192 -24.24 0.83 8.03
N GLU A 193 -24.97 1.50 8.91
CA GLU A 193 -26.01 2.46 8.52
C GLU A 193 -25.44 3.89 8.52
N LYS A 194 -25.96 4.73 7.65
CA LYS A 194 -25.62 6.16 7.66
C LYS A 194 -25.84 6.73 9.06
N ASP A 195 -24.89 7.56 9.51
CA ASP A 195 -24.84 8.20 10.83
C ASP A 195 -24.62 7.23 12.02
N GLN A 196 -24.38 5.94 11.76
CA GLN A 196 -23.89 5.00 12.78
C GLN A 196 -22.48 5.39 13.23
N VAL A 197 -22.21 5.33 14.55
CA VAL A 197 -20.84 5.49 15.07
C VAL A 197 -20.04 4.23 14.79
N ILE A 198 -18.98 4.35 13.99
CA ILE A 198 -18.12 3.23 13.55
C ILE A 198 -16.77 3.19 14.27
N ALA A 199 -16.37 4.30 14.86
CA ALA A 199 -15.15 4.43 15.65
C ALA A 199 -15.22 5.66 16.56
N MET A 200 -14.26 5.74 17.49
CA MET A 200 -13.99 6.96 18.28
C MET A 200 -12.55 7.39 18.02
N VAL A 201 -12.29 8.71 17.98
CA VAL A 201 -10.93 9.27 18.00
C VAL A 201 -10.82 10.11 19.27
N GLY A 202 -10.15 9.57 20.28
CA GLY A 202 -10.27 10.07 21.63
C GLY A 202 -11.73 10.05 22.08
N GLU A 203 -12.32 11.21 22.40
CA GLU A 203 -13.74 11.36 22.77
C GLU A 203 -14.65 11.73 21.58
N THR A 204 -14.10 11.91 20.38
CA THR A 204 -14.84 12.36 19.20
C THR A 204 -15.37 11.18 18.40
N PRO A 205 -16.68 11.05 18.18
CA PRO A 205 -17.26 9.96 17.38
C PRO A 205 -16.98 10.14 15.89
N VAL A 206 -16.74 9.02 15.22
CA VAL A 206 -16.60 8.89 13.77
C VAL A 206 -17.87 8.24 13.23
N TYR A 207 -18.57 8.92 12.37
CA TYR A 207 -19.84 8.44 11.81
C TYR A 207 -19.66 7.83 10.41
N ALA A 208 -20.44 6.80 10.12
CA ALA A 208 -20.62 6.31 8.77
C ALA A 208 -21.28 7.37 7.90
N SER A 209 -20.64 7.71 6.79
CA SER A 209 -21.10 8.76 5.88
C SER A 209 -22.27 8.32 4.99
N LEU A 210 -22.46 7.00 4.83
CA LEU A 210 -23.57 6.39 4.07
C LEU A 210 -23.81 4.96 4.56
N THR A 211 -24.97 4.41 4.21
CA THR A 211 -25.29 3.00 4.44
C THR A 211 -24.58 2.15 3.41
N GLY A 212 -23.86 1.09 3.86
CA GLY A 212 -23.11 0.22 2.98
C GLY A 212 -22.15 -0.70 3.74
N VAL A 213 -21.26 -1.35 3.02
CA VAL A 213 -20.25 -2.24 3.61
C VAL A 213 -19.01 -1.42 3.99
N LEU A 214 -18.59 -1.50 5.24
CA LEU A 214 -17.32 -0.92 5.69
C LEU A 214 -16.16 -1.68 5.03
N ARG A 215 -15.67 -1.14 3.92
CA ARG A 215 -14.65 -1.77 3.09
C ARG A 215 -13.25 -1.66 3.69
N GLY A 216 -13.00 -0.59 4.39
CA GLY A 216 -11.72 -0.34 5.03
C GLY A 216 -11.86 0.55 6.24
N ILE A 217 -11.06 0.25 7.26
CA ILE A 217 -10.87 1.11 8.44
C ILE A 217 -9.42 0.92 8.92
N ILE A 218 -8.80 2.02 9.34
CA ILE A 218 -7.43 2.01 9.85
C ILE A 218 -7.30 1.11 11.08
N LYS A 219 -6.09 0.65 11.36
CA LYS A 219 -5.83 -0.26 12.49
C LYS A 219 -6.25 0.35 13.82
N GLU A 220 -6.84 -0.50 14.67
CA GLU A 220 -7.14 -0.19 16.06
C GLU A 220 -5.90 0.36 16.79
N GLY A 221 -6.08 1.42 17.57
CA GLY A 221 -5.01 2.06 18.32
C GLY A 221 -4.05 2.91 17.49
N TYR A 222 -4.35 3.16 16.21
CA TYR A 222 -3.52 4.05 15.38
C TYR A 222 -3.69 5.50 15.80
N GLU A 223 -2.58 6.23 15.89
CA GLU A 223 -2.57 7.67 16.17
C GLU A 223 -2.83 8.44 14.87
N VAL A 224 -4.01 9.02 14.73
CA VAL A 224 -4.44 9.74 13.53
C VAL A 224 -4.40 11.24 13.71
N PRO A 225 -3.88 12.01 12.75
CA PRO A 225 -4.10 13.46 12.71
C PRO A 225 -5.52 13.76 12.22
N GLU A 226 -6.03 14.93 12.57
CA GLU A 226 -7.27 15.46 12.01
C GLU A 226 -7.20 15.52 10.46
N GLY A 227 -8.29 15.17 9.79
CA GLY A 227 -8.38 15.16 8.34
C GLY A 227 -7.71 13.97 7.64
N MET A 228 -7.04 13.05 8.36
CA MET A 228 -6.50 11.83 7.78
C MET A 228 -7.64 10.93 7.31
N LYS A 229 -7.51 10.34 6.12
CA LYS A 229 -8.42 9.29 5.67
C LYS A 229 -8.27 8.06 6.56
N ILE A 230 -9.36 7.66 7.23
CA ILE A 230 -9.35 6.55 8.20
C ILE A 230 -10.25 5.39 7.81
N ALA A 231 -11.25 5.60 6.95
CA ALA A 231 -12.13 4.52 6.50
C ALA A 231 -12.69 4.77 5.10
N ASP A 232 -13.27 3.75 4.50
CA ASP A 232 -14.12 3.87 3.31
C ASP A 232 -15.28 2.84 3.34
N ILE A 233 -16.42 3.25 2.74
CA ILE A 233 -17.66 2.46 2.62
C ILE A 233 -17.96 2.27 1.14
N ASP A 234 -18.42 1.06 0.76
CA ASP A 234 -18.88 0.69 -0.59
C ASP A 234 -20.36 0.27 -0.59
#